data_9e7207258a760edd8b7abb54d5bb8952
#
_entry.id   9e7207258a760edd8b7abb54d5bb8952
#
_cell.length_a   1.000
_cell.length_b   1.000
_cell.length_c   1.000
_cell.angle_alpha   90.00
_cell.angle_beta   90.00
_cell.angle_gamma   90.00
#
_symmetry.space_group_name_H-M   'P 1'
#
loop_
_entity.id
_entity.type
_entity.pdbx_description
1 polymer ?
#
loop_
_entity_poly.entity_id
_entity_poly.type
_entity_poly.pdbx_seq_one_letter_code
_entity_poly.pdbx_strand_id
1 'polypeptide(L)'
;MYKIQLVGLDRKVPLHDGSFTVNTDALLDEVKKTDLVIIPALSGDMKNAIEINKDFIPWIVQQHRGGAEVASLCIGAFLLAATGLLDGKKCSTHWMYANEFRNMFPQVNLVDDKIVTDENGIYSSGGAKSYWNLLIYLTEKYASRQMAVMASKYFLIEIYQNTQSPFTVFRGQKEHEDEPIKKAQEFIEANFQEKITVDQLAGMLLLGRRSFERRFKKATCNTVAEYIQRVKVEAAKKDFELSRKNINEVMYEVGYSDTKAFRTIFRKVTGLSPVAYRNRYNKEMIAV
;
A
#
# COMPACT_ATOMS: atom_id res chain seq x y z
N MET A 1 0.79 -0.36 32.00
CA MET A 1 1.83 0.51 31.41
C MET A 1 2.72 -0.38 30.55
N TYR A 2 2.95 -0.03 29.30
CA TYR A 2 3.81 -0.82 28.40
C TYR A 2 5.28 -0.56 28.72
N LYS A 3 6.09 -1.62 28.75
CA LYS A 3 7.54 -1.52 28.72
C LYS A 3 7.99 -1.66 27.26
N ILE A 4 8.52 -0.60 26.68
CA ILE A 4 9.03 -0.59 25.30
C ILE A 4 10.53 -0.83 25.34
N GLN A 5 11.03 -1.69 24.45
CA GLN A 5 12.45 -1.98 24.29
C GLN A 5 12.81 -1.95 22.82
N LEU A 6 13.89 -1.28 22.46
CA LEU A 6 14.51 -1.34 21.15
C LEU A 6 15.44 -2.56 21.11
N VAL A 7 15.09 -3.52 20.25
CA VAL A 7 15.83 -4.78 20.12
C VAL A 7 16.61 -4.78 18.81
N GLY A 8 17.88 -5.10 18.87
CA GLY A 8 18.76 -5.10 17.71
C GLY A 8 19.66 -6.33 17.63
N LEU A 9 20.36 -6.45 16.49
CA LEU A 9 21.46 -7.42 16.32
C LEU A 9 22.73 -6.93 17.04
N ASP A 10 22.90 -5.61 17.08
CA ASP A 10 24.01 -4.92 17.71
C ASP A 10 23.56 -3.88 18.72
N ARG A 11 24.39 -3.59 19.72
CA ARG A 11 24.12 -2.53 20.73
C ARG A 11 24.08 -1.13 20.14
N LYS A 12 24.79 -0.91 19.04
CA LYS A 12 24.87 0.36 18.35
C LYS A 12 24.64 0.15 16.87
N VAL A 13 23.56 0.67 16.36
CA VAL A 13 23.17 0.55 14.95
C VAL A 13 23.37 1.90 14.27
N PRO A 14 24.41 2.05 13.41
CA PRO A 14 24.58 3.27 12.64
C PRO A 14 23.52 3.37 11.55
N LEU A 15 22.97 4.56 11.37
CA LEU A 15 22.00 4.90 10.33
C LEU A 15 22.55 6.06 9.48
N HIS A 16 22.08 6.14 8.23
CA HIS A 16 22.46 7.21 7.29
C HIS A 16 23.99 7.42 7.24
N ASP A 17 24.71 6.37 6.85
CA ASP A 17 26.18 6.38 6.73
C ASP A 17 26.91 6.83 8.02
N GLY A 18 26.32 6.51 9.17
CA GLY A 18 26.87 6.83 10.48
C GLY A 18 26.51 8.22 11.01
N SER A 19 25.67 9.00 10.29
CA SER A 19 25.21 10.32 10.77
C SER A 19 24.40 10.23 12.07
N PHE A 20 23.76 9.08 12.31
CA PHE A 20 23.01 8.78 13.53
C PHE A 20 23.39 7.39 14.03
N THR A 21 23.31 7.20 15.34
CA THR A 21 23.45 5.88 15.96
C THR A 21 22.28 5.63 16.87
N VAL A 22 21.57 4.53 16.64
CA VAL A 22 20.54 4.04 17.54
C VAL A 22 21.19 3.09 18.54
N ASN A 23 21.03 3.36 19.83
CA ASN A 23 21.42 2.44 20.89
C ASN A 23 20.22 1.52 21.19
N THR A 24 20.43 0.22 21.09
CA THR A 24 19.40 -0.78 21.42
C THR A 24 19.38 -1.04 22.92
N ASP A 25 18.20 -1.27 23.46
CA ASP A 25 17.99 -1.61 24.87
C ASP A 25 18.40 -3.06 25.16
N ALA A 26 18.20 -3.95 24.15
CA ALA A 26 18.51 -5.37 24.26
C ALA A 26 18.95 -5.95 22.92
N LEU A 27 19.72 -7.02 22.96
CA LEU A 27 19.99 -7.88 21.83
C LEU A 27 18.93 -8.98 21.70
N LEU A 28 18.82 -9.60 20.52
CA LEU A 28 17.80 -10.64 20.25
C LEU A 28 17.83 -11.78 21.27
N ASP A 29 19.01 -12.25 21.63
CA ASP A 29 19.21 -13.38 22.57
C ASP A 29 18.89 -13.03 24.01
N GLU A 30 18.86 -11.76 24.37
CA GLU A 30 18.50 -11.28 25.72
C GLU A 30 16.98 -11.21 25.93
N VAL A 31 16.20 -11.10 24.85
CA VAL A 31 14.73 -11.02 24.93
C VAL A 31 14.11 -12.41 24.81
N LYS A 32 13.85 -13.04 25.94
CA LYS A 32 13.28 -14.41 25.99
C LYS A 32 11.78 -14.45 25.70
N LYS A 33 11.04 -13.40 26.10
CA LYS A 33 9.59 -13.30 25.89
C LYS A 33 9.15 -11.84 25.80
N THR A 34 8.21 -11.57 24.90
CA THR A 34 7.49 -10.30 24.82
C THR A 34 6.01 -10.54 24.55
N ASP A 35 5.17 -9.53 24.73
CA ASP A 35 3.73 -9.62 24.45
C ASP A 35 3.42 -9.14 23.02
N LEU A 36 4.22 -8.20 22.51
CA LEU A 36 4.04 -7.62 21.17
C LEU A 36 5.40 -7.31 20.55
N VAL A 37 5.58 -7.76 19.31
CA VAL A 37 6.72 -7.39 18.46
C VAL A 37 6.22 -6.37 17.45
N ILE A 38 6.88 -5.21 17.35
CA ILE A 38 6.62 -4.19 16.31
C ILE A 38 7.80 -4.15 15.35
N ILE A 39 7.56 -4.47 14.10
CA ILE A 39 8.55 -4.45 13.02
C ILE A 39 8.45 -3.08 12.33
N PRO A 40 9.49 -2.21 12.44
CA PRO A 40 9.49 -0.91 11.80
C PRO A 40 9.60 -1.01 10.28
N ALA A 41 9.43 0.12 9.60
CA ALA A 41 9.66 0.21 8.17
C ALA A 41 11.13 -0.10 7.83
N LEU A 42 11.34 -0.88 6.77
CA LEU A 42 12.65 -1.12 6.18
C LEU A 42 13.06 0.06 5.29
N SER A 43 14.26 0.03 4.73
CA SER A 43 14.75 1.03 3.77
C SER A 43 15.58 0.39 2.67
N GLY A 44 15.64 1.05 1.50
CA GLY A 44 16.42 0.58 0.35
C GLY A 44 15.71 -0.48 -0.48
N ASP A 45 16.47 -1.31 -1.17
CA ASP A 45 15.99 -2.47 -1.93
C ASP A 45 15.44 -3.54 -0.98
N MET A 46 14.23 -4.01 -1.22
CA MET A 46 13.53 -4.88 -0.26
C MET A 46 14.17 -6.27 -0.14
N LYS A 47 14.76 -6.81 -1.20
CA LYS A 47 15.46 -8.11 -1.14
C LYS A 47 16.69 -8.00 -0.25
N ASN A 48 17.48 -6.97 -0.46
CA ASN A 48 18.66 -6.69 0.36
C ASN A 48 18.29 -6.34 1.81
N ALA A 49 17.23 -5.55 2.00
CA ALA A 49 16.75 -5.18 3.33
C ALA A 49 16.29 -6.41 4.14
N ILE A 50 15.62 -7.39 3.51
CA ILE A 50 15.26 -8.66 4.17
C ILE A 50 16.53 -9.46 4.49
N GLU A 51 17.49 -9.54 3.57
CA GLU A 51 18.74 -10.30 3.78
C GLU A 51 19.56 -9.75 4.95
N ILE A 52 19.69 -8.41 5.05
CA ILE A 52 20.37 -7.75 6.18
C ILE A 52 19.65 -8.04 7.52
N ASN A 53 18.34 -8.17 7.49
CA ASN A 53 17.51 -8.37 8.69
C ASN A 53 17.08 -9.84 8.89
N LYS A 54 17.66 -10.80 8.16
CA LYS A 54 17.23 -12.20 8.18
C LYS A 54 17.28 -12.86 9.56
N ASP A 55 18.21 -12.45 10.40
CA ASP A 55 18.41 -13.03 11.75
C ASP A 55 17.25 -12.68 12.69
N PHE A 56 16.46 -11.64 12.40
CA PHE A 56 15.22 -11.35 13.12
C PHE A 56 14.11 -12.36 12.81
N ILE A 57 14.12 -12.99 11.63
CA ILE A 57 13.04 -13.88 11.16
C ILE A 57 12.77 -15.04 12.13
N PRO A 58 13.76 -15.88 12.49
CA PRO A 58 13.53 -16.97 13.43
C PRO A 58 13.12 -16.48 14.81
N TRP A 59 13.65 -15.35 15.28
CA TRP A 59 13.27 -14.76 16.56
C TRP A 59 11.81 -14.28 16.57
N ILE A 60 11.35 -13.58 15.52
CA ILE A 60 9.94 -13.15 15.39
C ILE A 60 9.01 -14.37 15.45
N VAL A 61 9.34 -15.44 14.69
CA VAL A 61 8.56 -16.67 14.67
C VAL A 61 8.54 -17.32 16.05
N GLN A 62 9.66 -17.35 16.76
CA GLN A 62 9.75 -17.90 18.12
C GLN A 62 8.90 -17.10 19.11
N GLN A 63 8.97 -15.76 19.09
CA GLN A 63 8.15 -14.91 19.94
C GLN A 63 6.65 -15.12 19.67
N HIS A 64 6.26 -15.18 18.40
CA HIS A 64 4.87 -15.42 18.01
C HIS A 64 4.38 -16.81 18.48
N ARG A 65 5.18 -17.87 18.32
CA ARG A 65 4.87 -19.20 18.86
C ARG A 65 4.78 -19.20 20.39
N GLY A 66 5.52 -18.33 21.06
CA GLY A 66 5.47 -18.11 22.49
C GLY A 66 4.27 -17.28 22.98
N GLY A 67 3.37 -16.87 22.06
CA GLY A 67 2.15 -16.13 22.35
C GLY A 67 2.25 -14.62 22.14
N ALA A 68 3.36 -14.10 21.65
CA ALA A 68 3.46 -12.69 21.28
C ALA A 68 2.63 -12.37 20.05
N GLU A 69 1.97 -11.23 20.04
CA GLU A 69 1.39 -10.67 18.84
C GLU A 69 2.48 -9.97 18.01
N VAL A 70 2.27 -9.82 16.70
CA VAL A 70 3.26 -9.23 15.79
C VAL A 70 2.61 -8.15 14.93
N ALA A 71 3.20 -6.97 14.89
CA ALA A 71 2.73 -5.84 14.11
C ALA A 71 3.83 -5.36 13.15
N SER A 72 3.47 -5.09 11.90
CA SER A 72 4.37 -4.45 10.94
C SER A 72 3.92 -3.04 10.58
N LEU A 73 4.87 -2.14 10.48
CA LEU A 73 4.64 -0.75 10.08
C LEU A 73 5.09 -0.55 8.64
N CYS A 74 4.18 -0.08 7.79
CA CYS A 74 4.49 0.32 6.41
C CYS A 74 5.19 -0.83 5.63
N ILE A 75 6.40 -0.61 5.13
CA ILE A 75 7.20 -1.62 4.40
C ILE A 75 7.90 -2.63 5.32
N GLY A 76 7.77 -2.53 6.63
CA GLY A 76 8.11 -3.62 7.56
C GLY A 76 7.30 -4.89 7.32
N ALA A 77 6.19 -4.79 6.60
CA ALA A 77 5.39 -5.93 6.14
C ALA A 77 6.21 -6.93 5.30
N PHE A 78 7.26 -6.50 4.60
CA PHE A 78 8.14 -7.38 3.84
C PHE A 78 8.92 -8.34 4.75
N LEU A 79 9.45 -7.86 5.86
CA LEU A 79 10.14 -8.72 6.82
C LEU A 79 9.13 -9.65 7.53
N LEU A 80 7.94 -9.15 7.85
CA LEU A 80 6.88 -9.98 8.42
C LEU A 80 6.44 -11.08 7.43
N ALA A 81 6.28 -10.77 6.14
CA ALA A 81 5.94 -11.76 5.13
C ALA A 81 7.05 -12.82 4.96
N ALA A 82 8.33 -12.42 5.05
CA ALA A 82 9.47 -13.34 4.99
C ALA A 82 9.50 -14.36 6.14
N THR A 83 8.78 -14.11 7.25
CA THR A 83 8.61 -15.10 8.34
C THR A 83 7.67 -16.26 7.98
N GLY A 84 6.86 -16.15 6.90
CA GLY A 84 5.79 -17.08 6.58
C GLY A 84 4.51 -16.94 7.43
N LEU A 85 4.51 -16.07 8.44
CA LEU A 85 3.35 -15.90 9.33
C LEU A 85 2.14 -15.28 8.63
N LEU A 86 2.34 -14.64 7.47
CA LEU A 86 1.29 -14.01 6.67
C LEU A 86 0.72 -14.92 5.56
N ASP A 87 1.21 -16.13 5.37
CA ASP A 87 0.74 -17.02 4.31
C ASP A 87 -0.76 -17.28 4.42
N GLY A 88 -1.51 -17.00 3.35
CA GLY A 88 -2.97 -17.09 3.29
C GLY A 88 -3.74 -15.99 4.04
N LYS A 89 -3.06 -15.08 4.73
CA LYS A 89 -3.66 -14.01 5.53
C LYS A 89 -3.67 -12.68 4.80
N LYS A 90 -4.54 -11.76 5.23
CA LYS A 90 -4.57 -10.39 4.73
C LYS A 90 -3.42 -9.59 5.31
N CYS A 91 -2.82 -8.77 4.47
CA CYS A 91 -1.76 -7.84 4.86
C CYS A 91 -1.95 -6.51 4.16
N SER A 92 -1.60 -5.43 4.82
CA SER A 92 -1.44 -4.11 4.22
C SER A 92 0.03 -3.70 4.24
N THR A 93 0.45 -2.95 3.24
CA THR A 93 1.76 -2.30 3.18
C THR A 93 1.62 -0.92 2.55
N HIS A 94 2.68 -0.17 2.42
CA HIS A 94 2.64 1.08 1.69
C HIS A 94 2.22 0.84 0.23
N TRP A 95 1.19 1.54 -0.25
CA TRP A 95 0.61 1.36 -1.60
C TRP A 95 1.65 1.42 -2.73
N MET A 96 2.71 2.21 -2.55
CA MET A 96 3.79 2.36 -3.55
C MET A 96 4.55 1.04 -3.78
N TYR A 97 4.68 0.21 -2.76
CA TYR A 97 5.39 -1.07 -2.80
C TYR A 97 4.46 -2.28 -3.02
N ALA A 98 3.17 -2.04 -3.27
CA ALA A 98 2.17 -3.11 -3.36
C ALA A 98 2.49 -4.15 -4.46
N ASN A 99 3.01 -3.70 -5.61
CA ASN A 99 3.34 -4.62 -6.72
C ASN A 99 4.58 -5.45 -6.41
N GLU A 100 5.63 -4.83 -5.86
CA GLU A 100 6.83 -5.53 -5.43
C GLU A 100 6.50 -6.57 -4.36
N PHE A 101 5.66 -6.19 -3.38
CA PHE A 101 5.19 -7.11 -2.34
C PHE A 101 4.45 -8.32 -2.92
N ARG A 102 3.50 -8.11 -3.86
CA ARG A 102 2.77 -9.21 -4.51
C ARG A 102 3.68 -10.15 -5.30
N ASN A 103 4.71 -9.59 -5.95
CA ASN A 103 5.67 -10.38 -6.70
C ASN A 103 6.57 -11.23 -5.79
N MET A 104 6.98 -10.69 -4.64
CA MET A 104 7.84 -11.39 -3.69
C MET A 104 7.06 -12.40 -2.84
N PHE A 105 5.81 -12.08 -2.47
CA PHE A 105 4.99 -12.88 -1.55
C PHE A 105 3.61 -13.19 -2.14
N PRO A 106 3.52 -13.96 -3.24
CA PRO A 106 2.25 -14.26 -3.92
C PRO A 106 1.28 -15.07 -3.07
N GLN A 107 1.73 -15.70 -1.99
CA GLN A 107 0.92 -16.45 -1.03
C GLN A 107 0.20 -15.56 -0.01
N VAL A 108 0.58 -14.28 0.12
CA VAL A 108 -0.05 -13.33 1.03
C VAL A 108 -1.20 -12.60 0.33
N ASN A 109 -2.34 -12.48 0.99
CA ASN A 109 -3.49 -11.74 0.47
C ASN A 109 -3.31 -10.23 0.73
N LEU A 110 -2.58 -9.54 -0.16
CA LEU A 110 -2.34 -8.10 -0.02
C LEU A 110 -3.61 -7.30 -0.29
N VAL A 111 -4.06 -6.53 0.71
CA VAL A 111 -5.16 -5.56 0.66
C VAL A 111 -4.59 -4.13 0.71
N ASP A 112 -4.06 -3.68 -0.42
CA ASP A 112 -3.32 -2.43 -0.56
C ASP A 112 -4.16 -1.14 -0.44
N ASP A 113 -5.47 -1.28 -0.33
CA ASP A 113 -6.38 -0.18 -0.02
C ASP A 113 -6.55 0.06 1.49
N LYS A 114 -6.22 -0.92 2.34
CA LYS A 114 -6.42 -0.83 3.79
C LYS A 114 -5.31 -0.07 4.49
N ILE A 115 -5.69 0.63 5.56
CA ILE A 115 -4.76 1.30 6.47
C ILE A 115 -4.24 0.34 7.53
N VAL A 116 -5.11 -0.50 8.10
CA VAL A 116 -4.77 -1.49 9.12
C VAL A 116 -5.43 -2.81 8.78
N THR A 117 -4.73 -3.92 9.01
CA THR A 117 -5.27 -5.27 9.04
C THR A 117 -5.03 -5.92 10.40
N ASP A 118 -5.95 -6.79 10.83
CA ASP A 118 -5.82 -7.67 12.00
C ASP A 118 -6.17 -9.10 11.54
N GLU A 119 -5.22 -9.99 11.66
CA GLU A 119 -5.34 -11.40 11.33
C GLU A 119 -4.96 -12.24 12.57
N ASN A 120 -5.81 -12.17 13.62
CA ASN A 120 -5.65 -12.94 14.86
C ASN A 120 -4.30 -12.70 15.56
N GLY A 121 -3.99 -11.46 15.89
CA GLY A 121 -2.76 -11.07 16.59
C GLY A 121 -1.57 -10.82 15.65
N ILE A 122 -1.80 -10.85 14.34
CA ILE A 122 -0.83 -10.38 13.35
C ILE A 122 -1.41 -9.14 12.68
N TYR A 123 -0.73 -8.02 12.84
CA TYR A 123 -1.18 -6.71 12.36
C TYR A 123 -0.28 -6.19 11.26
N SER A 124 -0.85 -5.41 10.36
CA SER A 124 -0.06 -4.62 9.44
C SER A 124 -0.66 -3.23 9.23
N SER A 125 0.17 -2.26 8.93
CA SER A 125 -0.29 -0.92 8.54
C SER A 125 0.23 -0.52 7.16
N GLY A 126 -0.57 0.31 6.46
CA GLY A 126 -0.26 0.84 5.14
C GLY A 126 0.82 1.92 5.14
N GLY A 127 0.62 2.98 4.34
CA GLY A 127 1.57 4.08 4.16
C GLY A 127 2.04 4.76 5.45
N ALA A 128 3.08 5.58 5.34
CA ALA A 128 3.86 6.10 6.46
C ALA A 128 3.04 6.63 7.65
N LYS A 129 1.98 7.40 7.39
CA LYS A 129 1.11 7.94 8.46
C LYS A 129 0.19 6.87 9.09
N SER A 130 0.00 5.73 8.44
CA SER A 130 -0.93 4.67 8.89
C SER A 130 -0.50 3.98 10.17
N TYR A 131 0.78 4.06 10.56
CA TYR A 131 1.23 3.48 11.83
C TYR A 131 0.52 4.12 13.03
N TRP A 132 0.16 5.39 12.96
CA TRP A 132 -0.63 6.04 14.00
C TRP A 132 -2.00 5.39 14.17
N ASN A 133 -2.66 5.05 13.05
CA ASN A 133 -3.95 4.36 13.10
C ASN A 133 -3.81 2.96 13.72
N LEU A 134 -2.72 2.26 13.43
CA LEU A 134 -2.42 0.98 14.07
C LEU A 134 -2.17 1.14 15.57
N LEU A 135 -1.40 2.13 16.01
CA LEU A 135 -1.17 2.40 17.42
C LEU A 135 -2.47 2.78 18.17
N ILE A 136 -3.34 3.59 17.55
CA ILE A 136 -4.67 3.88 18.10
C ILE A 136 -5.52 2.61 18.22
N TYR A 137 -5.52 1.75 17.17
CA TYR A 137 -6.19 0.47 17.18
C TYR A 137 -5.70 -0.43 18.33
N LEU A 138 -4.40 -0.58 18.51
CA LEU A 138 -3.80 -1.36 19.59
C LEU A 138 -4.10 -0.72 20.97
N THR A 139 -4.12 0.61 21.07
CA THR A 139 -4.53 1.31 22.30
C THR A 139 -5.98 1.00 22.66
N GLU A 140 -6.88 0.98 21.67
CA GLU A 140 -8.27 0.59 21.90
C GLU A 140 -8.38 -0.86 22.39
N LYS A 141 -7.64 -1.76 21.72
CA LYS A 141 -7.65 -3.21 22.03
C LYS A 141 -7.11 -3.52 23.43
N TYR A 142 -6.01 -2.91 23.84
CA TYR A 142 -5.30 -3.27 25.08
C TYR A 142 -5.58 -2.36 26.26
N ALA A 143 -6.09 -1.18 26.03
CA ALA A 143 -6.43 -0.27 27.11
C ALA A 143 -7.94 0.00 27.16
N SER A 144 -8.43 0.91 26.32
CA SER A 144 -9.86 1.17 26.18
C SER A 144 -10.17 2.08 24.99
N ARG A 145 -11.43 2.08 24.54
CA ARG A 145 -11.95 3.04 23.57
C ARG A 145 -11.74 4.49 24.02
N GLN A 146 -11.93 4.77 25.31
CA GLN A 146 -11.75 6.11 25.86
C GLN A 146 -10.31 6.61 25.70
N MET A 147 -9.33 5.75 26.01
CA MET A 147 -7.91 6.05 25.85
C MET A 147 -7.54 6.26 24.38
N ALA A 148 -8.05 5.41 23.48
CA ALA A 148 -7.84 5.56 22.03
C ALA A 148 -8.39 6.89 21.50
N VAL A 149 -9.61 7.29 21.91
CA VAL A 149 -10.22 8.57 21.56
C VAL A 149 -9.39 9.74 22.13
N MET A 150 -8.94 9.67 23.36
CA MET A 150 -8.10 10.71 23.97
C MET A 150 -6.76 10.83 23.22
N ALA A 151 -6.09 9.71 22.93
CA ALA A 151 -4.84 9.70 22.16
C ALA A 151 -5.04 10.27 20.76
N SER A 152 -6.13 9.92 20.06
CA SER A 152 -6.42 10.44 18.73
C SER A 152 -6.59 11.96 18.73
N LYS A 153 -7.26 12.53 19.73
CA LYS A 153 -7.40 13.98 19.88
C LYS A 153 -6.07 14.66 20.20
N TYR A 154 -5.30 14.06 21.10
CA TYR A 154 -4.00 14.60 21.50
C TYR A 154 -3.00 14.66 20.36
N PHE A 155 -2.95 13.61 19.53
CA PHE A 155 -2.04 13.51 18.39
C PHE A 155 -2.64 13.95 17.05
N LEU A 156 -3.87 14.51 17.05
CA LEU A 156 -4.59 14.95 15.85
C LEU A 156 -4.73 13.84 14.79
N ILE A 157 -5.02 12.63 15.24
CA ILE A 157 -5.15 11.44 14.38
C ILE A 157 -6.64 11.18 14.09
N GLU A 158 -6.97 11.02 12.82
CA GLU A 158 -8.33 10.66 12.38
C GLU A 158 -8.58 9.16 12.57
N ILE A 159 -9.44 8.79 13.56
CA ILE A 159 -9.71 7.39 13.93
C ILE A 159 -10.40 6.61 12.80
N TYR A 160 -11.23 7.24 11.98
CA TYR A 160 -12.06 6.58 10.97
C TYR A 160 -11.43 6.52 9.58
N GLN A 161 -10.17 6.84 9.44
CA GLN A 161 -9.47 6.68 8.18
C GLN A 161 -9.16 5.18 7.96
N ASN A 162 -9.97 4.53 7.12
CA ASN A 162 -9.88 3.07 6.91
C ASN A 162 -9.20 2.70 5.58
N THR A 163 -8.89 3.68 4.72
CA THR A 163 -8.34 3.41 3.40
C THR A 163 -7.26 4.39 3.01
N GLN A 164 -6.22 3.88 2.36
CA GLN A 164 -5.17 4.68 1.74
C GLN A 164 -5.44 4.97 0.24
N SER A 165 -6.53 4.46 -0.32
CA SER A 165 -6.88 4.64 -1.73
C SER A 165 -6.87 6.10 -2.22
N PRO A 166 -7.30 7.12 -1.44
CA PRO A 166 -7.23 8.52 -1.89
C PRO A 166 -5.83 9.04 -2.14
N PHE A 167 -4.81 8.41 -1.53
CA PHE A 167 -3.41 8.83 -1.60
C PHE A 167 -2.61 8.05 -2.64
N THR A 168 -3.21 7.01 -3.25
CA THR A 168 -2.51 6.20 -4.25
C THR A 168 -2.31 6.98 -5.54
N VAL A 169 -1.14 6.80 -6.16
CA VAL A 169 -0.84 7.32 -7.49
C VAL A 169 -0.59 6.13 -8.41
N PHE A 170 -1.36 6.05 -9.49
CA PHE A 170 -1.19 4.97 -10.46
C PHE A 170 -0.11 5.34 -11.48
N ARG A 171 1.03 4.63 -11.42
CA ARG A 171 2.16 4.85 -12.33
C ARG A 171 2.30 3.75 -13.39
N GLY A 172 1.34 2.83 -13.47
CA GLY A 172 1.49 1.58 -14.20
C GLY A 172 2.51 0.65 -13.52
N GLN A 173 2.52 -0.60 -13.92
CA GLN A 173 3.52 -1.56 -13.48
C GLN A 173 4.44 -1.81 -14.66
N LYS A 174 5.55 -1.08 -14.78
CA LYS A 174 6.48 -1.15 -15.93
C LYS A 174 7.78 -1.90 -15.63
N GLU A 175 7.97 -2.31 -14.38
CA GLU A 175 9.16 -3.05 -13.93
C GLU A 175 9.03 -4.55 -14.21
N HIS A 176 8.74 -4.90 -15.47
CA HIS A 176 8.71 -6.27 -15.96
C HIS A 176 9.38 -6.34 -17.33
N GLU A 177 9.81 -7.54 -17.75
CA GLU A 177 10.55 -7.74 -19.00
C GLU A 177 9.67 -8.08 -20.21
N ASP A 178 8.34 -8.04 -20.08
CA ASP A 178 7.41 -8.36 -21.19
C ASP A 178 7.24 -7.16 -22.13
N GLU A 179 8.13 -7.01 -23.10
CA GLU A 179 8.13 -5.88 -24.05
C GLU A 179 6.81 -5.69 -24.82
N PRO A 180 6.13 -6.76 -25.33
CA PRO A 180 4.80 -6.59 -25.91
C PRO A 180 3.79 -5.97 -24.94
N ILE A 181 3.82 -6.34 -23.66
CA ILE A 181 2.90 -5.78 -22.67
C ILE A 181 3.26 -4.33 -22.35
N LYS A 182 4.54 -3.95 -22.29
CA LYS A 182 4.95 -2.55 -22.14
C LYS A 182 4.40 -1.69 -23.27
N LYS A 183 4.50 -2.15 -24.51
CA LYS A 183 3.90 -1.46 -25.68
C LYS A 183 2.39 -1.29 -25.57
N ALA A 184 1.68 -2.32 -25.04
CA ALA A 184 0.25 -2.19 -24.78
C ALA A 184 -0.04 -1.14 -23.69
N GLN A 185 0.74 -1.08 -22.63
CA GLN A 185 0.61 -0.08 -21.57
C GLN A 185 0.84 1.33 -22.11
N GLU A 186 1.90 1.53 -22.89
CA GLU A 186 2.20 2.82 -23.55
C GLU A 186 1.06 3.26 -24.48
N PHE A 187 0.53 2.33 -25.28
CA PHE A 187 -0.62 2.61 -26.14
C PHE A 187 -1.85 3.03 -25.33
N ILE A 188 -2.16 2.31 -24.25
CA ILE A 188 -3.29 2.66 -23.35
C ILE A 188 -3.08 4.04 -22.75
N GLU A 189 -1.88 4.32 -22.24
CA GLU A 189 -1.56 5.59 -21.57
C GLU A 189 -1.56 6.79 -22.54
N ALA A 190 -1.21 6.57 -23.81
CA ALA A 190 -1.26 7.61 -24.82
C ALA A 190 -2.67 7.86 -25.41
N ASN A 191 -3.53 6.83 -25.39
CA ASN A 191 -4.83 6.88 -26.07
C ASN A 191 -6.02 6.63 -25.11
N PHE A 192 -5.84 6.83 -23.80
CA PHE A 192 -6.85 6.48 -22.81
C PHE A 192 -8.20 7.19 -22.99
N GLN A 193 -8.23 8.33 -23.66
CA GLN A 193 -9.47 9.06 -23.95
C GLN A 193 -10.38 8.27 -24.89
N GLU A 194 -9.80 7.46 -25.76
CA GLU A 194 -10.50 6.67 -26.75
C GLU A 194 -11.11 5.38 -26.17
N LYS A 195 -11.97 4.74 -26.98
CA LYS A 195 -12.49 3.41 -26.68
C LYS A 195 -11.46 2.36 -27.09
N ILE A 196 -10.71 1.86 -26.14
CA ILE A 196 -9.72 0.80 -26.35
C ILE A 196 -10.34 -0.56 -26.03
N THR A 197 -10.16 -1.54 -26.93
CA THR A 197 -10.63 -2.92 -26.74
C THR A 197 -9.47 -3.90 -26.55
N VAL A 198 -9.73 -5.01 -25.88
CA VAL A 198 -8.74 -6.08 -25.71
C VAL A 198 -8.31 -6.66 -27.05
N ASP A 199 -9.26 -6.84 -27.98
CA ASP A 199 -8.99 -7.39 -29.31
C ASP A 199 -8.11 -6.47 -30.15
N GLN A 200 -8.31 -5.16 -30.04
CA GLN A 200 -7.44 -4.15 -30.69
C GLN A 200 -5.99 -4.27 -30.18
N LEU A 201 -5.80 -4.34 -28.87
CA LEU A 201 -4.46 -4.45 -28.25
C LEU A 201 -3.80 -5.79 -28.60
N ALA A 202 -4.53 -6.89 -28.55
CA ALA A 202 -4.03 -8.21 -28.90
C ALA A 202 -3.64 -8.27 -30.39
N GLY A 203 -4.47 -7.72 -31.29
CA GLY A 203 -4.19 -7.64 -32.72
C GLY A 203 -2.95 -6.79 -33.04
N MET A 204 -2.81 -5.63 -32.40
CA MET A 204 -1.63 -4.76 -32.56
C MET A 204 -0.31 -5.47 -32.21
N LEU A 205 -0.37 -6.43 -31.28
CA LEU A 205 0.81 -7.17 -30.81
C LEU A 205 0.95 -8.55 -31.46
N LEU A 206 0.08 -8.90 -32.42
CA LEU A 206 0.01 -10.21 -33.08
C LEU A 206 -0.14 -11.35 -32.06
N LEU A 207 -0.89 -11.12 -30.98
CA LEU A 207 -1.16 -12.12 -29.94
C LEU A 207 -2.62 -12.57 -30.00
N GLY A 208 -2.85 -13.84 -29.69
CA GLY A 208 -4.22 -14.29 -29.43
C GLY A 208 -4.75 -13.65 -28.14
N ARG A 209 -6.03 -13.23 -28.13
CA ARG A 209 -6.70 -12.54 -27.01
C ARG A 209 -6.41 -13.18 -25.64
N ARG A 210 -6.64 -14.49 -25.50
CA ARG A 210 -6.44 -15.22 -24.22
C ARG A 210 -4.98 -15.18 -23.75
N SER A 211 -4.02 -15.28 -24.67
CA SER A 211 -2.60 -15.19 -24.37
C SER A 211 -2.23 -13.80 -23.90
N PHE A 212 -2.73 -12.76 -24.60
CA PHE A 212 -2.52 -11.36 -24.24
C PHE A 212 -3.08 -11.05 -22.85
N GLU A 213 -4.35 -11.37 -22.56
CA GLU A 213 -4.98 -11.11 -21.25
C GLU A 213 -4.20 -11.78 -20.10
N ARG A 214 -3.78 -13.04 -20.28
CA ARG A 214 -2.97 -13.77 -19.29
C ARG A 214 -1.63 -13.10 -19.05
N ARG A 215 -0.89 -12.74 -20.11
CA ARG A 215 0.41 -12.05 -20.03
C ARG A 215 0.26 -10.68 -19.39
N PHE A 216 -0.75 -9.91 -19.82
CA PHE A 216 -1.05 -8.59 -19.29
C PHE A 216 -1.32 -8.65 -17.78
N LYS A 217 -2.19 -9.57 -17.33
CA LYS A 217 -2.49 -9.76 -15.92
C LYS A 217 -1.26 -10.22 -15.12
N LYS A 218 -0.43 -11.11 -15.69
CA LYS A 218 0.82 -11.55 -15.05
C LYS A 218 1.80 -10.39 -14.86
N ALA A 219 1.98 -9.56 -15.89
CA ALA A 219 2.94 -8.45 -15.88
C ALA A 219 2.47 -7.27 -15.03
N THR A 220 1.17 -6.94 -15.07
CA THR A 220 0.64 -5.70 -14.46
C THR A 220 -0.16 -5.92 -13.17
N CYS A 221 -0.43 -7.16 -12.79
CA CYS A 221 -1.35 -7.52 -11.71
C CYS A 221 -2.78 -6.96 -11.88
N ASN A 222 -3.12 -6.44 -13.08
CA ASN A 222 -4.43 -5.91 -13.44
C ASN A 222 -4.99 -6.62 -14.68
N THR A 223 -6.29 -6.74 -14.77
CA THR A 223 -6.91 -6.99 -16.09
C THR A 223 -6.72 -5.78 -16.98
N VAL A 224 -6.84 -5.95 -18.30
CA VAL A 224 -6.74 -4.83 -19.25
C VAL A 224 -7.77 -3.74 -18.94
N ALA A 225 -9.00 -4.14 -18.62
CA ALA A 225 -10.07 -3.19 -18.28
C ALA A 225 -9.77 -2.40 -16.99
N GLU A 226 -9.26 -3.06 -15.96
CA GLU A 226 -8.84 -2.39 -14.71
C GLU A 226 -7.70 -1.43 -14.96
N TYR A 227 -6.74 -1.80 -15.78
CA TYR A 227 -5.62 -0.93 -16.13
C TYR A 227 -6.10 0.35 -16.84
N ILE A 228 -6.94 0.22 -17.88
CA ILE A 228 -7.54 1.35 -18.58
C ILE A 228 -8.32 2.25 -17.62
N GLN A 229 -9.13 1.66 -16.73
CA GLN A 229 -9.88 2.41 -15.71
C GLN A 229 -8.95 3.19 -14.78
N ARG A 230 -7.86 2.58 -14.31
CA ARG A 230 -6.87 3.24 -13.44
C ARG A 230 -6.16 4.39 -14.16
N VAL A 231 -5.78 4.22 -15.41
CA VAL A 231 -5.18 5.30 -16.25
C VAL A 231 -6.15 6.47 -16.40
N LYS A 232 -7.42 6.20 -16.76
CA LYS A 232 -8.46 7.24 -16.89
C LYS A 232 -8.71 7.97 -15.57
N VAL A 233 -8.79 7.24 -14.45
CA VAL A 233 -8.98 7.83 -13.12
C VAL A 233 -7.77 8.66 -12.71
N GLU A 234 -6.55 8.22 -13.00
CA GLU A 234 -5.35 9.00 -12.68
C GLU A 234 -5.27 10.30 -13.49
N ALA A 235 -5.67 10.28 -14.77
CA ALA A 235 -5.80 11.49 -15.55
C ALA A 235 -6.87 12.45 -14.97
N ALA A 236 -8.04 11.91 -14.60
CA ALA A 236 -9.09 12.69 -13.95
C ALA A 236 -8.64 13.33 -12.61
N LYS A 237 -7.85 12.60 -11.82
CA LYS A 237 -7.27 13.12 -10.56
C LYS A 237 -6.40 14.34 -10.82
N LYS A 238 -5.47 14.25 -11.78
CA LYS A 238 -4.60 15.37 -12.18
C LYS A 238 -5.40 16.60 -12.61
N ASP A 239 -6.45 16.39 -13.41
CA ASP A 239 -7.32 17.49 -13.84
C ASP A 239 -8.06 18.10 -12.66
N PHE A 240 -8.59 17.31 -11.74
CA PHE A 240 -9.23 17.84 -10.52
C PHE A 240 -8.27 18.57 -9.61
N GLU A 241 -7.01 18.19 -9.55
CA GLU A 241 -5.97 18.80 -8.72
C GLU A 241 -5.49 20.15 -9.27
N LEU A 242 -5.38 20.27 -10.61
CA LEU A 242 -4.64 21.34 -11.27
C LEU A 242 -5.49 22.28 -12.12
N SER A 243 -6.76 21.96 -12.37
CA SER A 243 -7.62 22.76 -13.27
C SER A 243 -8.90 23.26 -12.58
N ARG A 244 -9.58 24.22 -13.26
CA ARG A 244 -10.89 24.73 -12.85
C ARG A 244 -12.07 23.96 -13.46
N LYS A 245 -11.80 22.93 -14.26
CA LYS A 245 -12.81 22.14 -14.96
C LYS A 245 -13.84 21.56 -13.98
N ASN A 246 -15.08 21.55 -14.43
CA ASN A 246 -16.13 20.89 -13.66
C ASN A 246 -16.07 19.34 -13.82
N ILE A 247 -16.86 18.63 -13.02
CA ILE A 247 -16.83 17.17 -12.99
C ILE A 247 -17.17 16.53 -14.34
N ASN A 248 -18.13 17.16 -15.09
CA ASN A 248 -18.56 16.61 -16.38
C ASN A 248 -17.51 16.87 -17.47
N GLU A 249 -16.89 18.02 -17.46
CA GLU A 249 -15.79 18.34 -18.39
C GLU A 249 -14.65 17.31 -18.24
N VAL A 250 -14.17 17.10 -17.02
CA VAL A 250 -13.12 16.08 -16.75
C VAL A 250 -13.59 14.68 -17.13
N MET A 251 -14.83 14.33 -16.83
CA MET A 251 -15.41 13.04 -17.21
C MET A 251 -15.33 12.79 -18.73
N TYR A 252 -15.74 13.78 -19.53
CA TYR A 252 -15.68 13.67 -21.00
C TYR A 252 -14.24 13.60 -21.51
N GLU A 253 -13.35 14.41 -20.98
CA GLU A 253 -11.93 14.45 -21.38
C GLU A 253 -11.20 13.12 -21.11
N VAL A 254 -11.57 12.41 -20.06
CA VAL A 254 -11.01 11.07 -19.80
C VAL A 254 -11.79 9.95 -20.48
N GLY A 255 -12.68 10.30 -21.43
CA GLY A 255 -13.38 9.36 -22.30
C GLY A 255 -14.48 8.57 -21.62
N TYR A 256 -15.22 9.19 -20.68
CA TYR A 256 -16.50 8.67 -20.16
C TYR A 256 -17.67 9.51 -20.69
N SER A 257 -18.71 8.84 -21.15
CA SER A 257 -19.98 9.47 -21.55
C SER A 257 -21.10 9.26 -20.55
N ASP A 258 -20.94 8.31 -19.61
CA ASP A 258 -21.92 7.98 -18.57
C ASP A 258 -21.43 8.44 -17.20
N THR A 259 -22.17 9.38 -16.61
CA THR A 259 -21.84 9.97 -15.30
C THR A 259 -21.89 8.94 -14.17
N LYS A 260 -22.82 7.97 -14.22
CA LYS A 260 -22.95 6.94 -13.20
C LYS A 260 -21.76 5.98 -13.25
N ALA A 261 -21.39 5.53 -14.45
CA ALA A 261 -20.23 4.69 -14.67
C ALA A 261 -18.94 5.37 -14.20
N PHE A 262 -18.71 6.63 -14.59
CA PHE A 262 -17.56 7.41 -14.15
C PHE A 262 -17.46 7.52 -12.62
N ARG A 263 -18.54 7.98 -11.96
CA ARG A 263 -18.59 8.14 -10.50
C ARG A 263 -18.34 6.82 -9.77
N THR A 264 -18.90 5.72 -10.28
CA THR A 264 -18.74 4.37 -9.69
C THR A 264 -17.28 3.92 -9.77
N ILE A 265 -16.67 4.03 -10.95
CA ILE A 265 -15.27 3.63 -11.15
C ILE A 265 -14.31 4.55 -10.38
N PHE A 266 -14.51 5.87 -10.44
CA PHE A 266 -13.69 6.82 -9.71
C PHE A 266 -13.72 6.53 -8.21
N ARG A 267 -14.92 6.32 -7.63
CA ARG A 267 -15.06 5.96 -6.21
C ARG A 267 -14.44 4.59 -5.88
N LYS A 268 -14.58 3.60 -6.76
CA LYS A 268 -13.94 2.29 -6.59
C LYS A 268 -12.42 2.39 -6.49
N VAL A 269 -11.81 3.23 -7.33
CA VAL A 269 -10.35 3.38 -7.40
C VAL A 269 -9.80 4.28 -6.30
N THR A 270 -10.49 5.40 -6.00
CA THR A 270 -9.97 6.43 -5.09
C THR A 270 -10.56 6.36 -3.67
N GLY A 271 -11.63 5.61 -3.46
CA GLY A 271 -12.41 5.63 -2.20
C GLY A 271 -13.28 6.89 -2.02
N LEU A 272 -13.16 7.90 -2.88
CA LEU A 272 -13.88 9.18 -2.81
C LEU A 272 -14.77 9.41 -4.04
N SER A 273 -15.84 10.20 -3.87
CA SER A 273 -16.54 10.71 -5.04
C SER A 273 -15.68 11.75 -5.77
N PRO A 274 -15.87 11.97 -7.10
CA PRO A 274 -15.14 13.00 -7.83
C PRO A 274 -15.22 14.39 -7.18
N VAL A 275 -16.39 14.77 -6.66
CA VAL A 275 -16.61 16.05 -5.95
C VAL A 275 -15.77 16.09 -4.66
N ALA A 276 -15.83 15.01 -3.83
CA ALA A 276 -15.09 14.96 -2.59
C ALA A 276 -13.57 14.98 -2.83
N TYR A 277 -13.11 14.29 -3.90
CA TYR A 277 -11.71 14.30 -4.29
C TYR A 277 -11.25 15.70 -4.70
N ARG A 278 -11.98 16.38 -5.60
CA ARG A 278 -11.68 17.74 -6.02
C ARG A 278 -11.64 18.71 -4.84
N ASN A 279 -12.65 18.67 -3.97
CA ASN A 279 -12.70 19.55 -2.79
C ASN A 279 -11.51 19.33 -1.84
N ARG A 280 -10.95 18.12 -1.80
CA ARG A 280 -9.81 17.80 -0.94
C ARG A 280 -8.46 18.23 -1.51
N TYR A 281 -8.29 18.16 -2.84
CA TYR A 281 -6.99 18.30 -3.48
C TYR A 281 -6.85 19.50 -4.42
N ASN A 282 -7.95 20.15 -4.81
CA ASN A 282 -7.87 21.35 -5.65
C ASN A 282 -7.42 22.56 -4.83
N LYS A 283 -6.35 23.20 -5.29
CA LYS A 283 -5.71 24.33 -4.61
C LYS A 283 -6.65 25.53 -4.41
N GLU A 284 -7.57 25.76 -5.34
CA GLU A 284 -8.49 26.92 -5.30
C GLU A 284 -9.66 26.73 -4.33
N MET A 285 -9.96 25.49 -3.97
CA MET A 285 -11.01 25.16 -2.98
C MET A 285 -10.47 25.21 -1.53
N ILE A 286 -9.16 25.34 -1.35
CA ILE A 286 -8.48 25.42 -0.04
C ILE A 286 -8.20 26.89 0.34
N ALA A 287 -8.79 27.86 -0.35
CA ALA A 287 -8.72 29.25 0.09
C ALA A 287 -9.44 29.39 1.44
N VAL A 288 -8.64 29.52 2.49
CA VAL A 288 -9.03 29.78 3.88
C VAL A 288 -9.63 31.19 3.98
#